data_4b60b82033915c0a0d5ad81307c61fe1
#
_entry.id   4b60b82033915c0a0d5ad81307c61fe1
#
_cell.length_a   1.000
_cell.length_b   1.000
_cell.length_c   1.000
_cell.angle_alpha   90.00
_cell.angle_beta   90.00
_cell.angle_gamma   90.00
#
_symmetry.space_group_name_H-M   'P 1'
#
loop_
_entity.id
_entity.type
_entity.pdbx_description
1 polymer ?
#
loop_
_entity_poly.entity_id
_entity_poly.type
_entity_poly.pdbx_seq_one_letter_code
_entity_poly.pdbx_strand_id
1 'polypeptide(L)'
;MARLAGKTALVTGAARGIGEAIARAFAAEGAFVYLSNINHADGERVAAEIGANARYLPLDVREERDWEAALQTIAADHRSLDILVNNAGITGIETSREHDPEHASLANWRAVLHTNLDGTFLGCRYAIGAMRPQGTGSIINISSRSGLVGIPTAAAYAASKAAIRNHTKSVALYCAQQGLAIRCNSIHPAAIDTPMWWPMLGGTEAQRPERLAEMARAIPVRRLGRVEEVAALALLLASDEATYITGSEYNIDGGLLAGSAASPKSE
;
A
#
# COMPACT_ATOMS: atom_id res chain seq x y z
N MET A 1 17.48 8.74 -17.28
CA MET A 1 16.33 8.18 -18.01
C MET A 1 15.22 7.96 -17.00
N ALA A 2 13.95 8.13 -17.41
CA ALA A 2 12.81 7.86 -16.53
C ALA A 2 12.76 6.35 -16.20
N ARG A 3 12.72 6.01 -14.91
CA ARG A 3 12.89 4.62 -14.39
C ARG A 3 11.74 3.68 -14.75
N LEU A 4 10.56 4.24 -15.07
CA LEU A 4 9.36 3.49 -15.45
C LEU A 4 8.87 3.84 -16.86
N ALA A 5 9.74 4.36 -17.72
CA ALA A 5 9.38 4.74 -19.09
C ALA A 5 8.71 3.57 -19.85
N GLY A 6 7.51 3.82 -20.39
CA GLY A 6 6.73 2.85 -21.14
C GLY A 6 6.01 1.79 -20.31
N LYS A 7 6.14 1.77 -18.98
CA LYS A 7 5.43 0.85 -18.11
C LYS A 7 4.02 1.34 -17.79
N THR A 8 3.12 0.41 -17.54
CA THR A 8 1.74 0.67 -17.10
C THR A 8 1.56 0.19 -15.67
N ALA A 9 1.10 1.08 -14.79
CA ALA A 9 0.85 0.78 -13.39
C ALA A 9 -0.62 0.91 -13.01
N LEU A 10 -1.11 0.05 -12.13
CA LEU A 10 -2.38 0.18 -11.42
C LEU A 10 -2.08 0.38 -9.94
N VAL A 11 -2.57 1.49 -9.36
CA VAL A 11 -2.40 1.81 -7.94
C VAL A 11 -3.76 1.90 -7.27
N THR A 12 -4.03 1.03 -6.30
CA THR A 12 -5.32 1.01 -5.58
C THR A 12 -5.29 1.96 -4.37
N GLY A 13 -6.44 2.56 -4.04
CA GLY A 13 -6.52 3.54 -2.96
C GLY A 13 -5.71 4.80 -3.22
N ALA A 14 -5.60 5.23 -4.48
CA ALA A 14 -4.68 6.27 -4.94
C ALA A 14 -5.27 7.70 -4.93
N ALA A 15 -6.43 7.92 -4.31
CA ALA A 15 -7.05 9.24 -4.23
C ALA A 15 -6.43 10.17 -3.16
N ARG A 16 -5.57 9.63 -2.28
CA ARG A 16 -4.90 10.39 -1.20
C ARG A 16 -3.72 9.62 -0.61
N GLY A 17 -2.89 10.32 0.17
CA GLY A 17 -1.86 9.72 1.03
C GLY A 17 -0.80 8.94 0.26
N ILE A 18 -0.44 7.76 0.76
CA ILE A 18 0.62 6.92 0.19
C ILE A 18 0.31 6.54 -1.26
N GLY A 19 -0.92 6.12 -1.56
CA GLY A 19 -1.31 5.71 -2.90
C GLY A 19 -1.23 6.85 -3.93
N GLU A 20 -1.66 8.06 -3.57
CA GLU A 20 -1.51 9.26 -4.39
C GLU A 20 -0.04 9.59 -4.65
N ALA A 21 0.80 9.57 -3.60
CA ALA A 21 2.23 9.85 -3.73
C ALA A 21 2.94 8.84 -4.64
N ILE A 22 2.59 7.55 -4.54
CA ILE A 22 3.11 6.51 -5.43
C ILE A 22 2.67 6.78 -6.87
N ALA A 23 1.39 7.08 -7.11
CA ALA A 23 0.88 7.35 -8.45
C ALA A 23 1.59 8.55 -9.10
N ARG A 24 1.77 9.65 -8.35
CA ARG A 24 2.51 10.83 -8.81
C ARG A 24 3.98 10.51 -9.11
N ALA A 25 4.65 9.77 -8.23
CA ALA A 25 6.05 9.38 -8.44
C ALA A 25 6.21 8.49 -9.68
N PHE A 26 5.32 7.52 -9.88
CA PHE A 26 5.38 6.64 -11.04
C PHE A 26 5.13 7.39 -12.36
N ALA A 27 4.16 8.30 -12.39
CA ALA A 27 3.87 9.13 -13.56
C ALA A 27 5.05 10.07 -13.89
N ALA A 28 5.69 10.67 -12.87
CA ALA A 28 6.87 11.51 -13.04
C ALA A 28 8.08 10.75 -13.61
N GLU A 29 8.14 9.42 -13.34
CA GLU A 29 9.17 8.52 -13.87
C GLU A 29 8.74 7.81 -15.17
N GLY A 30 7.73 8.33 -15.86
CA GLY A 30 7.35 7.94 -17.21
C GLY A 30 6.39 6.75 -17.33
N ALA A 31 5.83 6.27 -16.23
CA ALA A 31 4.75 5.27 -16.29
C ALA A 31 3.42 5.93 -16.70
N PHE A 32 2.57 5.16 -17.37
CA PHE A 32 1.15 5.46 -17.42
C PHE A 32 0.47 4.83 -16.22
N VAL A 33 -0.23 5.64 -15.41
CA VAL A 33 -0.77 5.21 -14.13
C VAL A 33 -2.29 5.19 -14.14
N TYR A 34 -2.87 4.04 -13.91
CA TYR A 34 -4.28 3.90 -13.55
C TYR A 34 -4.41 4.07 -12.02
N LEU A 35 -5.15 5.08 -11.61
CA LEU A 35 -5.47 5.32 -10.21
C LEU A 35 -6.84 4.75 -9.90
N SER A 36 -6.97 3.97 -8.85
CA SER A 36 -8.28 3.47 -8.45
C SER A 36 -8.62 3.83 -7.01
N ASN A 37 -9.90 4.06 -6.78
CA ASN A 37 -10.47 4.37 -5.47
C ASN A 37 -12.00 4.20 -5.51
N ILE A 38 -12.63 4.03 -4.33
CA ILE A 38 -14.08 4.08 -4.17
C ILE A 38 -14.62 5.52 -4.10
N ASN A 39 -13.78 6.50 -3.77
CA ASN A 39 -14.11 7.93 -3.87
C ASN A 39 -13.76 8.43 -5.27
N HIS A 40 -14.77 8.50 -6.15
CA HIS A 40 -14.59 8.87 -7.55
C HIS A 40 -14.06 10.29 -7.71
N ALA A 41 -14.66 11.27 -7.00
CA ALA A 41 -14.29 12.68 -7.14
C ALA A 41 -12.83 12.95 -6.81
N ASP A 42 -12.32 12.38 -5.70
CA ASP A 42 -10.92 12.53 -5.34
C ASP A 42 -9.98 11.80 -6.32
N GLY A 43 -10.39 10.63 -6.81
CA GLY A 43 -9.60 9.88 -7.79
C GLY A 43 -9.48 10.60 -9.13
N GLU A 44 -10.58 11.14 -9.65
CA GLU A 44 -10.62 11.95 -10.87
C GLU A 44 -9.79 13.23 -10.73
N ARG A 45 -9.89 13.92 -9.58
CA ARG A 45 -9.06 15.10 -9.28
C ARG A 45 -7.58 14.78 -9.35
N VAL A 46 -7.12 13.71 -8.70
CA VAL A 46 -5.70 13.34 -8.70
C VAL A 46 -5.24 12.96 -10.11
N ALA A 47 -6.03 12.21 -10.87
CA ALA A 47 -5.71 11.86 -12.24
C ALA A 47 -5.59 13.11 -13.13
N ALA A 48 -6.51 14.06 -13.00
CA ALA A 48 -6.47 15.34 -13.75
C ALA A 48 -5.23 16.18 -13.39
N GLU A 49 -4.85 16.22 -12.11
CA GLU A 49 -3.64 16.94 -11.66
C GLU A 49 -2.34 16.31 -12.17
N ILE A 50 -2.27 14.97 -12.31
CA ILE A 50 -1.13 14.28 -12.91
C ILE A 50 -1.11 14.51 -14.43
N GLY A 51 -2.27 14.58 -15.07
CA GLY A 51 -2.40 14.89 -16.50
C GLY A 51 -2.28 13.68 -17.42
N ALA A 52 -1.61 13.84 -18.56
CA ALA A 52 -1.62 12.87 -19.67
C ALA A 52 -1.11 11.46 -19.33
N ASN A 53 -0.35 11.30 -18.27
CA ASN A 53 0.20 10.02 -17.83
C ASN A 53 -0.67 9.31 -16.76
N ALA A 54 -1.91 9.76 -16.57
CA ALA A 54 -2.79 9.17 -15.57
C ALA A 54 -4.23 9.05 -16.06
N ARG A 55 -4.92 8.02 -15.59
CA ARG A 55 -6.36 7.81 -15.77
C ARG A 55 -6.97 7.26 -14.50
N TYR A 56 -8.11 7.80 -14.12
CA TYR A 56 -8.89 7.24 -13.02
C TYR A 56 -9.69 6.02 -13.49
N LEU A 57 -9.72 4.97 -12.64
CA LEU A 57 -10.58 3.79 -12.80
C LEU A 57 -11.39 3.58 -11.51
N PRO A 58 -12.73 3.50 -11.59
CA PRO A 58 -13.52 3.05 -10.44
C PRO A 58 -13.18 1.59 -10.15
N LEU A 59 -12.80 1.30 -8.90
CA LEU A 59 -12.53 -0.07 -8.45
C LEU A 59 -12.72 -0.14 -6.93
N ASP A 60 -13.68 -0.94 -6.50
CA ASP A 60 -13.75 -1.46 -5.15
C ASP A 60 -12.93 -2.75 -5.09
N VAL A 61 -11.84 -2.73 -4.34
CA VAL A 61 -10.91 -3.88 -4.26
C VAL A 61 -11.55 -5.16 -3.73
N ARG A 62 -12.72 -5.06 -3.10
CA ARG A 62 -13.49 -6.19 -2.56
C ARG A 62 -14.27 -6.97 -3.62
N GLU A 63 -14.49 -6.37 -4.80
CA GLU A 63 -15.40 -6.86 -5.82
C GLU A 63 -14.64 -7.43 -7.02
N GLU A 64 -14.77 -8.73 -7.29
CA GLU A 64 -14.10 -9.39 -8.43
C GLU A 64 -14.47 -8.73 -9.77
N ARG A 65 -15.75 -8.37 -9.95
CA ARG A 65 -16.25 -7.71 -11.18
C ARG A 65 -15.55 -6.38 -11.46
N ASP A 66 -15.16 -5.62 -10.41
CA ASP A 66 -14.49 -4.34 -10.58
C ASP A 66 -13.04 -4.54 -11.03
N TRP A 67 -12.36 -5.60 -10.54
CA TRP A 67 -11.06 -6.01 -11.05
C TRP A 67 -11.11 -6.41 -12.51
N GLU A 68 -12.12 -7.20 -12.92
CA GLU A 68 -12.33 -7.60 -14.30
C GLU A 68 -12.55 -6.40 -15.22
N ALA A 69 -13.42 -5.46 -14.81
CA ALA A 69 -13.70 -4.23 -15.55
C ALA A 69 -12.45 -3.34 -15.68
N ALA A 70 -11.66 -3.21 -14.60
CA ALA A 70 -10.42 -2.43 -14.62
C ALA A 70 -9.41 -3.01 -15.61
N LEU A 71 -9.17 -4.33 -15.58
CA LEU A 71 -8.25 -4.97 -16.52
C LEU A 71 -8.75 -4.95 -17.96
N GLN A 72 -10.05 -5.09 -18.20
CA GLN A 72 -10.64 -4.90 -19.54
C GLN A 72 -10.40 -3.49 -20.06
N THR A 73 -10.52 -2.47 -19.21
CA THR A 73 -10.22 -1.09 -19.59
C THR A 73 -8.75 -0.89 -19.94
N ILE A 74 -7.82 -1.44 -19.14
CA ILE A 74 -6.38 -1.39 -19.41
C ILE A 74 -6.07 -2.03 -20.77
N ALA A 75 -6.66 -3.19 -21.04
CA ALA A 75 -6.48 -3.90 -22.31
C ALA A 75 -7.09 -3.14 -23.50
N ALA A 76 -8.27 -2.52 -23.32
CA ALA A 76 -8.92 -1.70 -24.35
C ALA A 76 -8.11 -0.46 -24.72
N ASP A 77 -7.32 0.07 -23.79
CA ASP A 77 -6.36 1.14 -24.04
C ASP A 77 -5.05 0.63 -24.71
N HIS A 78 -5.04 -0.62 -25.19
CA HIS A 78 -3.88 -1.28 -25.80
C HIS A 78 -2.64 -1.31 -24.91
N ARG A 79 -2.84 -1.47 -23.58
CA ARG A 79 -1.77 -1.53 -22.59
C ARG A 79 -1.73 -2.90 -21.92
N SER A 80 -0.54 -3.31 -21.54
CA SER A 80 -0.33 -4.46 -20.65
C SER A 80 -0.06 -3.94 -19.23
N LEU A 81 -0.52 -4.65 -18.21
CA LEU A 81 -0.23 -4.30 -16.82
C LEU A 81 1.19 -4.76 -16.45
N ASP A 82 2.09 -3.82 -16.13
CA ASP A 82 3.46 -4.09 -15.69
C ASP A 82 3.61 -4.04 -14.17
N ILE A 83 2.85 -3.16 -13.51
CA ILE A 83 3.00 -2.88 -12.09
C ILE A 83 1.63 -2.84 -11.43
N LEU A 84 1.48 -3.57 -10.32
CA LEU A 84 0.34 -3.42 -9.42
C LEU A 84 0.83 -2.94 -8.05
N VAL A 85 0.18 -1.92 -7.49
CA VAL A 85 0.34 -1.53 -6.09
C VAL A 85 -0.98 -1.74 -5.34
N ASN A 86 -1.04 -2.77 -4.50
CA ASN A 86 -2.12 -3.01 -3.57
C ASN A 86 -1.93 -2.11 -2.34
N ASN A 87 -2.52 -0.91 -2.39
CA ASN A 87 -2.41 0.09 -1.32
C ASN A 87 -3.76 0.34 -0.62
N ALA A 88 -4.89 0.10 -1.27
CA ALA A 88 -6.20 0.29 -0.66
C ALA A 88 -6.32 -0.44 0.68
N GLY A 89 -6.88 0.25 1.69
CA GLY A 89 -7.05 -0.33 3.01
C GLY A 89 -7.74 0.62 3.98
N ILE A 90 -8.33 0.05 5.01
CA ILE A 90 -9.00 0.74 6.11
C ILE A 90 -8.42 0.30 7.45
N THR A 91 -8.58 1.13 8.47
CA THR A 91 -8.15 0.82 9.85
C THR A 91 -9.22 0.10 10.66
N GLY A 92 -10.49 0.26 10.27
CA GLY A 92 -11.68 -0.19 10.98
C GLY A 92 -12.32 0.92 11.83
N ILE A 93 -11.59 2.00 12.12
CA ILE A 93 -12.10 3.19 12.84
C ILE A 93 -13.28 3.84 12.10
N GLU A 94 -13.34 3.65 10.81
CA GLU A 94 -14.40 4.14 9.94
C GLU A 94 -15.78 3.55 10.29
N THR A 95 -15.81 2.38 10.95
CA THR A 95 -17.04 1.64 11.25
C THR A 95 -17.29 1.41 12.73
N SER A 96 -16.29 1.52 13.60
CA SER A 96 -16.39 1.31 15.06
C SER A 96 -15.33 2.11 15.78
N ARG A 97 -15.49 2.29 17.08
CA ARG A 97 -14.45 2.81 18.00
C ARG A 97 -13.77 1.71 18.83
N GLU A 98 -14.31 0.50 18.82
CA GLU A 98 -13.82 -0.64 19.55
C GLU A 98 -13.01 -1.54 18.61
N HIS A 99 -11.69 -1.59 18.81
CA HIS A 99 -10.75 -2.28 17.93
C HIS A 99 -9.80 -3.21 18.68
N ASP A 100 -9.94 -3.26 20.01
CA ASP A 100 -9.17 -4.16 20.86
C ASP A 100 -9.68 -5.61 20.72
N PRO A 101 -8.88 -6.61 21.16
CA PRO A 101 -9.23 -8.02 21.00
C PRO A 101 -10.48 -8.49 21.77
N GLU A 102 -10.89 -7.75 22.80
CA GLU A 102 -12.02 -8.12 23.65
C GLU A 102 -13.35 -7.56 23.10
N HIS A 103 -13.36 -6.30 22.63
CA HIS A 103 -14.59 -5.58 22.28
C HIS A 103 -14.82 -5.41 20.77
N ALA A 104 -13.81 -5.65 19.92
CA ALA A 104 -13.98 -5.55 18.47
C ALA A 104 -15.07 -6.48 17.97
N SER A 105 -16.07 -5.94 17.27
CA SER A 105 -17.15 -6.74 16.71
C SER A 105 -16.68 -7.62 15.55
N LEU A 106 -17.29 -8.79 15.37
CA LEU A 106 -17.02 -9.64 14.21
C LEU A 106 -17.32 -8.94 12.88
N ALA A 107 -18.30 -8.05 12.87
CA ALA A 107 -18.63 -7.25 11.68
C ALA A 107 -17.48 -6.30 11.31
N ASN A 108 -16.91 -5.57 12.29
CA ASN A 108 -15.75 -4.70 12.08
C ASN A 108 -14.51 -5.52 11.63
N TRP A 109 -14.25 -6.64 12.33
CA TRP A 109 -13.20 -7.58 11.97
C TRP A 109 -13.29 -8.00 10.49
N ARG A 110 -14.47 -8.47 10.07
CA ARG A 110 -14.71 -8.91 8.69
C ARG A 110 -14.57 -7.78 7.68
N ALA A 111 -15.07 -6.58 7.98
CA ALA A 111 -14.96 -5.42 7.09
C ALA A 111 -13.49 -5.05 6.82
N VAL A 112 -12.64 -5.06 7.86
CA VAL A 112 -11.20 -4.78 7.72
C VAL A 112 -10.52 -5.87 6.90
N LEU A 113 -10.76 -7.15 7.19
CA LEU A 113 -10.17 -8.25 6.44
C LEU A 113 -10.61 -8.24 4.98
N HIS A 114 -11.89 -8.02 4.72
CA HIS A 114 -12.45 -7.98 3.37
C HIS A 114 -11.82 -6.89 2.52
N THR A 115 -11.63 -5.69 3.07
CA THR A 115 -10.96 -4.62 2.32
C THR A 115 -9.46 -4.87 2.18
N ASN A 116 -8.77 -5.13 3.31
CA ASN A 116 -7.32 -5.13 3.33
C ASN A 116 -6.72 -6.43 2.75
N LEU A 117 -7.27 -7.58 3.15
CA LEU A 117 -6.71 -8.90 2.83
C LEU A 117 -7.33 -9.47 1.56
N ASP A 118 -8.67 -9.59 1.49
CA ASP A 118 -9.32 -10.14 0.30
C ASP A 118 -9.05 -9.24 -0.91
N GLY A 119 -9.10 -7.90 -0.73
CA GLY A 119 -8.74 -6.95 -1.78
C GLY A 119 -7.30 -7.11 -2.29
N THR A 120 -6.33 -7.35 -1.38
CA THR A 120 -4.94 -7.64 -1.78
C THR A 120 -4.82 -8.99 -2.49
N PHE A 121 -5.53 -10.01 -2.00
CA PHE A 121 -5.58 -11.33 -2.64
C PHE A 121 -6.13 -11.23 -4.07
N LEU A 122 -7.27 -10.57 -4.25
CA LEU A 122 -7.87 -10.34 -5.58
C LEU A 122 -6.91 -9.58 -6.49
N GLY A 123 -6.30 -8.50 -5.98
CA GLY A 123 -5.31 -7.75 -6.74
C GLY A 123 -4.15 -8.62 -7.23
N CYS A 124 -3.55 -9.43 -6.36
CA CYS A 124 -2.49 -10.37 -6.75
C CYS A 124 -2.98 -11.39 -7.79
N ARG A 125 -4.15 -12.00 -7.58
CA ARG A 125 -4.75 -12.98 -8.49
C ARG A 125 -4.96 -12.41 -9.89
N TYR A 126 -5.59 -11.26 -9.98
CA TYR A 126 -5.91 -10.61 -11.26
C TYR A 126 -4.65 -10.06 -11.95
N ALA A 127 -3.70 -9.49 -11.19
CA ALA A 127 -2.44 -9.01 -11.76
C ALA A 127 -1.58 -10.15 -12.33
N ILE A 128 -1.47 -11.29 -11.63
CA ILE A 128 -0.75 -12.47 -12.17
C ILE A 128 -1.37 -12.91 -13.50
N GLY A 129 -2.71 -12.96 -13.58
CA GLY A 129 -3.42 -13.31 -14.83
C GLY A 129 -3.10 -12.34 -15.96
N ALA A 130 -3.15 -11.02 -15.68
CA ALA A 130 -2.86 -9.97 -16.66
C ALA A 130 -1.39 -9.93 -17.09
N MET A 131 -0.45 -10.20 -16.17
CA MET A 131 1.00 -10.17 -16.42
C MET A 131 1.52 -11.50 -17.04
N ARG A 132 0.76 -12.59 -16.95
CA ARG A 132 1.19 -13.92 -17.43
C ARG A 132 1.55 -13.97 -18.91
N PRO A 133 0.81 -13.34 -19.85
CA PRO A 133 1.17 -13.38 -21.27
C PRO A 133 2.54 -12.79 -21.58
N GLN A 134 2.96 -11.73 -20.84
CA GLN A 134 4.27 -11.10 -21.00
C GLN A 134 5.37 -11.76 -20.15
N GLY A 135 4.98 -12.62 -19.19
CA GLY A 135 5.91 -13.36 -18.33
C GLY A 135 6.64 -12.57 -17.28
N THR A 136 6.40 -11.25 -17.16
CA THR A 136 7.11 -10.35 -16.24
C THR A 136 6.17 -9.33 -15.61
N GLY A 137 6.56 -8.79 -14.44
CA GLY A 137 5.79 -7.76 -13.74
C GLY A 137 6.30 -7.49 -12.32
N SER A 138 5.72 -6.48 -11.67
CA SER A 138 6.00 -6.15 -10.28
C SER A 138 4.71 -5.93 -9.51
N ILE A 139 4.52 -6.70 -8.44
CA ILE A 139 3.42 -6.55 -7.48
C ILE A 139 4.00 -6.02 -6.17
N ILE A 140 3.45 -4.91 -5.68
CA ILE A 140 3.86 -4.25 -4.45
C ILE A 140 2.66 -4.20 -3.51
N ASN A 141 2.76 -4.86 -2.37
CA ASN A 141 1.71 -4.91 -1.36
C ASN A 141 2.05 -3.96 -0.20
N ILE A 142 1.21 -2.97 0.05
CA ILE A 142 1.37 -2.07 1.19
C ILE A 142 0.80 -2.76 2.43
N SER A 143 1.72 -3.28 3.24
CA SER A 143 1.42 -3.83 4.55
C SER A 143 1.50 -2.71 5.61
N SER A 144 2.09 -2.97 6.76
CA SER A 144 2.31 -2.02 7.85
C SER A 144 3.33 -2.60 8.84
N ARG A 145 3.94 -1.74 9.64
CA ARG A 145 4.63 -2.16 10.88
C ARG A 145 3.71 -3.01 11.76
N SER A 146 2.40 -2.71 11.76
CA SER A 146 1.40 -3.48 12.51
C SER A 146 1.25 -4.94 12.04
N GLY A 147 1.78 -5.30 10.88
CA GLY A 147 1.89 -6.69 10.44
C GLY A 147 3.11 -7.44 11.00
N LEU A 148 3.97 -6.76 11.74
CA LEU A 148 5.21 -7.30 12.33
C LEU A 148 5.17 -7.35 13.85
N VAL A 149 4.34 -6.50 14.47
CA VAL A 149 4.19 -6.40 15.92
C VAL A 149 2.72 -6.30 16.30
N GLY A 150 2.39 -6.70 17.53
CA GLY A 150 1.04 -6.55 18.08
C GLY A 150 0.68 -5.08 18.31
N ILE A 151 -0.58 -4.73 18.01
CA ILE A 151 -1.16 -3.42 18.27
C ILE A 151 -2.44 -3.65 19.08
N PRO A 152 -2.43 -3.38 20.39
CA PRO A 152 -3.57 -3.69 21.27
C PRO A 152 -4.91 -3.08 20.83
N THR A 153 -4.87 -1.91 20.21
CA THR A 153 -6.05 -1.15 19.78
C THR A 153 -6.34 -1.27 18.28
N ALA A 154 -5.85 -2.30 17.59
CA ALA A 154 -6.04 -2.47 16.14
C ALA A 154 -5.97 -3.96 15.74
N ALA A 155 -6.72 -4.83 16.44
CA ALA A 155 -6.64 -6.29 16.28
C ALA A 155 -6.86 -6.74 14.83
N ALA A 156 -7.97 -6.33 14.19
CA ALA A 156 -8.30 -6.71 12.82
C ALA A 156 -7.28 -6.14 11.80
N TYR A 157 -6.90 -4.88 11.98
CA TYR A 157 -5.91 -4.23 11.11
C TYR A 157 -4.56 -4.93 11.17
N ALA A 158 -4.03 -5.16 12.36
CA ALA A 158 -2.76 -5.84 12.56
C ALA A 158 -2.77 -7.25 11.95
N ALA A 159 -3.84 -8.02 12.20
CA ALA A 159 -4.02 -9.34 11.61
C ALA A 159 -4.05 -9.30 10.08
N SER A 160 -4.79 -8.36 9.48
CA SER A 160 -4.84 -8.18 8.02
C SER A 160 -3.46 -7.89 7.42
N LYS A 161 -2.69 -7.00 8.07
CA LYS A 161 -1.35 -6.61 7.59
C LYS A 161 -0.31 -7.72 7.78
N ALA A 162 -0.43 -8.55 8.83
CA ALA A 162 0.38 -9.75 9.00
C ALA A 162 0.08 -10.82 7.93
N ALA A 163 -1.19 -10.99 7.58
CA ALA A 163 -1.60 -11.91 6.52
C ALA A 163 -1.08 -11.47 5.14
N ILE A 164 -1.17 -10.17 4.80
CA ILE A 164 -0.61 -9.60 3.56
C ILE A 164 0.90 -9.86 3.47
N ARG A 165 1.63 -9.69 4.57
CA ARG A 165 3.06 -9.98 4.67
C ARG A 165 3.38 -11.42 4.22
N ASN A 166 2.67 -12.41 4.75
CA ASN A 166 2.92 -13.81 4.37
C ASN A 166 2.38 -14.15 2.98
N HIS A 167 1.22 -13.62 2.60
CA HIS A 167 0.65 -13.81 1.26
C HIS A 167 1.60 -13.32 0.16
N THR A 168 2.30 -12.21 0.36
CA THR A 168 3.32 -11.69 -0.55
C THR A 168 4.39 -12.74 -0.88
N LYS A 169 4.87 -13.47 0.12
CA LYS A 169 5.88 -14.54 -0.07
C LYS A 169 5.31 -15.71 -0.88
N SER A 170 4.07 -16.11 -0.59
CA SER A 170 3.39 -17.16 -1.33
C SER A 170 3.20 -16.80 -2.80
N VAL A 171 2.83 -15.55 -3.11
CA VAL A 171 2.71 -15.04 -4.48
C VAL A 171 4.05 -15.05 -5.20
N ALA A 172 5.11 -14.55 -4.56
CA ALA A 172 6.45 -14.53 -5.12
C ALA A 172 6.95 -15.94 -5.51
N LEU A 173 6.81 -16.89 -4.58
CA LEU A 173 7.23 -18.28 -4.80
C LEU A 173 6.39 -18.96 -5.86
N TYR A 174 5.06 -18.74 -5.87
CA TYR A 174 4.18 -19.27 -6.91
C TYR A 174 4.59 -18.78 -8.30
N CYS A 175 4.81 -17.49 -8.49
CA CYS A 175 5.23 -16.94 -9.77
C CYS A 175 6.57 -17.56 -10.23
N ALA A 176 7.54 -17.69 -9.34
CA ALA A 176 8.81 -18.33 -9.64
C ALA A 176 8.66 -19.80 -10.05
N GLN A 177 7.83 -20.58 -9.34
CA GLN A 177 7.52 -21.98 -9.69
C GLN A 177 6.82 -22.11 -11.05
N GLN A 178 6.08 -21.10 -11.48
CA GLN A 178 5.42 -21.06 -12.80
C GLN A 178 6.36 -20.57 -13.92
N GLY A 179 7.63 -20.31 -13.64
CA GLY A 179 8.59 -19.77 -14.61
C GLY A 179 8.30 -18.32 -15.01
N LEU A 180 7.57 -17.56 -14.18
CA LEU A 180 7.23 -16.16 -14.42
C LEU A 180 8.22 -15.25 -13.70
N ALA A 181 8.74 -14.24 -14.40
CA ALA A 181 9.55 -13.17 -13.82
C ALA A 181 8.67 -12.08 -13.17
N ILE A 182 7.54 -12.47 -12.57
CA ILE A 182 6.66 -11.59 -11.81
C ILE A 182 7.16 -11.57 -10.37
N ARG A 183 7.58 -10.39 -9.92
CA ARG A 183 8.07 -10.17 -8.56
C ARG A 183 6.92 -9.72 -7.65
N CYS A 184 6.95 -10.12 -6.39
CA CYS A 184 5.99 -9.68 -5.39
C CYS A 184 6.71 -9.35 -4.09
N ASN A 185 6.58 -8.08 -3.63
CA ASN A 185 7.25 -7.60 -2.42
C ASN A 185 6.28 -6.80 -1.54
N SER A 186 6.58 -6.70 -0.25
CA SER A 186 5.78 -5.90 0.69
C SER A 186 6.57 -4.74 1.28
N ILE A 187 5.89 -3.59 1.41
CA ILE A 187 6.39 -2.42 2.14
C ILE A 187 5.62 -2.32 3.46
N HIS A 188 6.33 -2.04 4.54
CA HIS A 188 5.79 -1.98 5.90
C HIS A 188 6.01 -0.58 6.50
N PRO A 189 5.17 0.41 6.13
CA PRO A 189 5.26 1.74 6.72
C PRO A 189 4.87 1.70 8.20
N ALA A 190 5.52 2.55 8.99
CA ALA A 190 5.08 2.87 10.35
C ALA A 190 4.24 4.17 10.34
N ALA A 191 4.56 5.13 11.20
CA ALA A 191 3.85 6.40 11.28
C ALA A 191 4.25 7.30 10.10
N ILE A 192 3.48 7.26 9.03
CA ILE A 192 3.59 8.15 7.86
C ILE A 192 2.53 9.24 7.99
N ASP A 193 2.90 10.50 7.81
CA ASP A 193 1.95 11.63 7.88
C ASP A 193 0.94 11.55 6.74
N THR A 194 -0.27 11.10 7.09
CA THR A 194 -1.38 10.89 6.16
C THR A 194 -2.72 11.19 6.83
N PRO A 195 -3.77 11.50 6.05
CA PRO A 195 -5.11 11.68 6.59
C PRO A 195 -5.67 10.47 7.35
N MET A 196 -5.12 9.27 7.14
CA MET A 196 -5.53 8.05 7.85
C MET A 196 -5.30 8.15 9.37
N TRP A 197 -4.31 8.92 9.82
CA TRP A 197 -4.00 9.11 11.23
C TRP A 197 -4.93 10.08 11.95
N TRP A 198 -5.53 11.04 11.23
CA TRP A 198 -6.29 12.11 11.86
C TRP A 198 -7.42 11.64 12.78
N PRO A 199 -8.25 10.66 12.39
CA PRO A 199 -9.27 10.13 13.30
C PRO A 199 -8.69 9.44 14.55
N MET A 200 -7.50 8.83 14.42
CA MET A 200 -6.83 8.09 15.51
C MET A 200 -6.15 9.00 16.51
N LEU A 201 -5.70 10.18 16.08
CA LEU A 201 -5.07 11.14 16.98
C LEU A 201 -6.05 11.72 18.01
N GLY A 202 -7.35 11.73 17.69
CA GLY A 202 -8.37 12.36 18.53
C GLY A 202 -8.12 13.84 18.75
N GLY A 203 -8.92 14.49 19.61
CA GLY A 203 -8.79 15.92 19.90
C GLY A 203 -9.28 16.83 18.77
N THR A 204 -8.96 18.11 18.86
CA THR A 204 -9.29 19.13 17.87
C THR A 204 -8.20 19.28 16.82
N GLU A 205 -8.54 19.93 15.72
CA GLU A 205 -7.56 20.27 14.67
C GLU A 205 -6.38 21.10 15.19
N ALA A 206 -6.64 22.02 16.11
CA ALA A 206 -5.61 22.85 16.76
C ALA A 206 -4.62 22.03 17.60
N GLN A 207 -5.01 20.87 18.12
CA GLN A 207 -4.16 19.98 18.91
C GLN A 207 -3.36 18.99 18.07
N ARG A 208 -3.66 18.88 16.77
CA ARG A 208 -3.01 17.91 15.86
C ARG A 208 -1.48 18.04 15.82
N PRO A 209 -0.87 19.24 15.69
CA PRO A 209 0.59 19.38 15.66
C PRO A 209 1.27 18.84 16.92
N GLU A 210 0.71 19.10 18.11
CA GLU A 210 1.25 18.62 19.37
C GLU A 210 1.21 17.10 19.46
N ARG A 211 0.09 16.47 19.06
CA ARG A 211 -0.08 15.01 19.07
C ARG A 211 0.83 14.32 18.07
N LEU A 212 1.03 14.91 16.89
CA LEU A 212 2.02 14.42 15.91
C LEU A 212 3.44 14.53 16.46
N ALA A 213 3.77 15.62 17.16
CA ALA A 213 5.07 15.79 17.81
C ALA A 213 5.29 14.76 18.94
N GLU A 214 4.25 14.44 19.69
CA GLU A 214 4.31 13.38 20.71
C GLU A 214 4.58 12.01 20.08
N MET A 215 3.86 11.66 19.02
CA MET A 215 4.13 10.42 18.25
C MET A 215 5.57 10.38 17.73
N ALA A 216 6.07 11.49 17.22
CA ALA A 216 7.43 11.61 16.70
C ALA A 216 8.50 11.31 17.76
N ARG A 217 8.24 11.61 19.04
CA ARG A 217 9.19 11.33 20.15
C ARG A 217 9.45 9.83 20.33
N ALA A 218 8.50 8.96 19.99
CA ALA A 218 8.66 7.51 20.07
C ALA A 218 9.45 6.92 18.91
N ILE A 219 9.63 7.68 17.81
CA ILE A 219 10.35 7.23 16.61
C ILE A 219 11.84 7.58 16.77
N PRO A 220 12.78 6.65 16.55
CA PRO A 220 14.22 6.93 16.67
C PRO A 220 14.70 8.15 15.86
N VAL A 221 14.22 8.33 14.62
CA VAL A 221 14.56 9.50 13.78
C VAL A 221 13.78 10.79 14.17
N ARG A 222 12.95 10.76 15.23
CA ARG A 222 12.26 11.89 15.84
C ARG A 222 11.32 12.67 14.93
N ARG A 223 10.78 12.05 13.92
CA ARG A 223 9.76 12.59 13.02
C ARG A 223 8.90 11.49 12.44
N LEU A 224 7.73 11.85 11.94
CA LEU A 224 6.94 10.96 11.07
C LEU A 224 7.62 10.81 9.71
N GLY A 225 7.37 9.69 9.04
CA GLY A 225 7.72 9.51 7.64
C GLY A 225 6.81 10.35 6.73
N ARG A 226 7.31 10.68 5.55
CA ARG A 226 6.55 11.36 4.51
C ARG A 226 6.07 10.35 3.48
N VAL A 227 4.98 10.65 2.80
CA VAL A 227 4.41 9.76 1.76
C VAL A 227 5.37 9.57 0.59
N GLU A 228 6.19 10.58 0.27
CA GLU A 228 7.21 10.53 -0.78
C GLU A 228 8.32 9.52 -0.45
N GLU A 229 8.62 9.30 0.83
CA GLU A 229 9.63 8.31 1.24
C GLU A 229 9.13 6.89 0.97
N VAL A 230 7.83 6.62 1.16
CA VAL A 230 7.21 5.34 0.78
C VAL A 230 7.15 5.20 -0.74
N ALA A 231 6.80 6.28 -1.45
CA ALA A 231 6.74 6.29 -2.91
C ALA A 231 8.11 6.03 -3.55
N ALA A 232 9.20 6.55 -2.99
CA ALA A 232 10.57 6.29 -3.46
C ALA A 232 10.94 4.80 -3.36
N LEU A 233 10.55 4.12 -2.27
CA LEU A 233 10.77 2.68 -2.12
C LEU A 233 9.88 1.87 -3.08
N ALA A 234 8.61 2.26 -3.25
CA ALA A 234 7.72 1.65 -4.23
C ALA A 234 8.26 1.79 -5.66
N LEU A 235 8.81 2.96 -6.00
CA LEU A 235 9.45 3.23 -7.29
C LEU A 235 10.65 2.31 -7.54
N LEU A 236 11.52 2.10 -6.56
CA LEU A 236 12.61 1.14 -6.65
C LEU A 236 12.07 -0.26 -6.95
N LEU A 237 11.09 -0.73 -6.19
CA LEU A 237 10.52 -2.08 -6.35
C LEU A 237 9.77 -2.26 -7.66
N ALA A 238 9.20 -1.19 -8.23
CA ALA A 238 8.53 -1.19 -9.52
C ALA A 238 9.51 -1.24 -10.70
N SER A 239 10.72 -0.71 -10.53
CA SER A 239 11.72 -0.54 -11.59
C SER A 239 12.50 -1.82 -11.89
N ASP A 240 13.23 -1.80 -13.01
CA ASP A 240 14.11 -2.89 -13.42
C ASP A 240 15.41 -2.98 -12.57
N GLU A 241 15.64 -2.00 -11.68
CA GLU A 241 16.74 -2.06 -10.70
C GLU A 241 16.50 -3.15 -9.63
N ALA A 242 15.25 -3.59 -9.44
CA ALA A 242 14.83 -4.55 -8.42
C ALA A 242 14.59 -5.98 -8.99
N THR A 243 15.18 -6.35 -10.12
CA THR A 243 14.91 -7.64 -10.80
C THR A 243 15.28 -8.87 -9.96
N TYR A 244 16.19 -8.74 -9.00
CA TYR A 244 16.59 -9.82 -8.10
C TYR A 244 15.92 -9.73 -6.72
N ILE A 245 14.87 -8.92 -6.59
CA ILE A 245 14.15 -8.67 -5.34
C ILE A 245 12.72 -9.20 -5.47
N THR A 246 12.41 -10.32 -4.81
CA THR A 246 11.08 -10.90 -4.72
C THR A 246 10.88 -11.62 -3.38
N GLY A 247 9.64 -11.65 -2.86
CA GLY A 247 9.30 -12.23 -1.56
C GLY A 247 9.85 -11.45 -0.36
N SER A 248 10.36 -10.24 -0.58
CA SER A 248 11.05 -9.45 0.44
C SER A 248 10.10 -8.52 1.18
N GLU A 249 10.50 -8.18 2.40
CA GLU A 249 9.81 -7.29 3.32
C GLU A 249 10.66 -6.04 3.54
N TYR A 250 10.08 -4.86 3.32
CA TYR A 250 10.79 -3.60 3.47
C TYR A 250 10.16 -2.74 4.53
N ASN A 251 10.84 -2.57 5.67
CA ASN A 251 10.42 -1.65 6.71
C ASN A 251 10.79 -0.21 6.33
N ILE A 252 9.82 0.70 6.52
CA ILE A 252 10.03 2.13 6.42
C ILE A 252 9.39 2.79 7.64
N ASP A 253 10.13 2.77 8.75
CA ASP A 253 9.59 2.94 10.10
C ASP A 253 10.41 3.91 10.98
N GLY A 254 11.43 4.56 10.41
CA GLY A 254 12.30 5.45 11.14
C GLY A 254 13.09 4.78 12.28
N GLY A 255 13.31 3.46 12.18
CA GLY A 255 14.07 2.67 13.13
C GLY A 255 13.25 2.06 14.26
N LEU A 256 11.91 2.13 14.22
CA LEU A 256 11.05 1.60 15.30
C LEU A 256 11.24 0.10 15.56
N LEU A 257 11.57 -0.68 14.53
CA LEU A 257 11.78 -2.13 14.63
C LEU A 257 13.25 -2.54 14.66
N ALA A 258 14.18 -1.58 14.61
CA ALA A 258 15.62 -1.90 14.63
C ALA A 258 16.11 -2.42 15.98
N GLY A 259 15.35 -2.23 17.04
CA GLY A 259 15.67 -2.64 18.40
C GLY A 259 15.56 -1.53 19.43
N SER A 260 16.22 -1.68 20.58
CA SER A 260 16.25 -0.68 21.64
C SER A 260 17.45 0.24 21.48
N ALA A 261 17.21 1.55 21.50
CA ALA A 261 18.27 2.56 21.59
C ALA A 261 18.79 2.76 23.04
N ALA A 262 18.30 1.99 24.00
CA ALA A 262 18.76 2.05 25.37
C ALA A 262 20.16 1.43 25.46
N SER A 263 21.18 2.29 25.63
CA SER A 263 22.51 1.86 26.07
C SER A 263 22.61 2.05 27.57
N PRO A 264 23.35 1.17 28.30
CA PRO A 264 23.74 1.47 29.67
C PRO A 264 24.46 2.83 29.68
N LYS A 265 24.05 3.74 30.54
CA LYS A 265 24.82 4.98 30.76
C LYS A 265 26.15 4.55 31.34
N SER A 266 27.26 4.90 30.69
CA SER A 266 28.57 4.92 31.35
C SER A 266 28.48 5.93 32.48
N GLU A 267 28.66 5.49 33.72
CA GLU A 267 28.83 6.37 34.88
C GLU A 267 30.04 7.28 34.70
#